data_93b2968fd62511b99116373fb4912775
#
_entry.id   93b2968fd62511b99116373fb4912775
#
_cell.length_a   1.000
_cell.length_b   1.000
_cell.length_c   1.000
_cell.angle_alpha   90.00
_cell.angle_beta   90.00
_cell.angle_gamma   90.00
#
_symmetry.space_group_name_H-M   'P 1'
#
loop_
_entity.id
_entity.type
_entity.pdbx_description
1 polymer ?
#
loop_
_entity_poly.entity_id
_entity_poly.type
_entity_poly.pdbx_seq_one_letter_code
_entity_poly.pdbx_strand_id
1 'polypeptide(L)'
;AVDVPVLANMTEFGKSPLFTRQELAETGVAMVIYPVTSLRSAMGAIERTLDTLAAEGSQQGAVDQMMTRARLYELVDYENYNSFDTGIFNFDVPDVHSSTAKTQGGHQ
;
A
#
# COMPACT_ATOMS: atom_id res chain seq x y z
N ALA A 1 -36.57 16.44 10.34
CA ALA A 1 -35.22 16.14 10.83
C ALA A 1 -35.09 14.63 11.01
N VAL A 2 -33.99 14.06 10.63
CA VAL A 2 -33.71 12.61 10.77
C VAL A 2 -32.90 12.44 12.04
N ASP A 3 -33.34 11.58 12.97
CA ASP A 3 -32.68 11.34 14.27
C ASP A 3 -31.54 10.28 14.18
N VAL A 4 -30.98 10.07 13.00
CA VAL A 4 -29.88 9.12 12.79
C VAL A 4 -28.72 9.83 12.10
N PRO A 5 -27.47 9.38 12.32
CA PRO A 5 -26.31 9.92 11.62
C PRO A 5 -26.48 9.84 10.09
N VAL A 6 -26.26 10.96 9.43
CA VAL A 6 -26.37 11.07 7.97
C VAL A 6 -24.97 10.97 7.34
N LEU A 7 -24.87 10.14 6.30
CA LEU A 7 -23.66 10.00 5.50
C LEU A 7 -23.84 10.72 4.17
N ALA A 8 -22.88 11.58 3.81
CA ALA A 8 -22.78 12.19 2.49
C ALA A 8 -21.79 11.42 1.61
N ASN A 9 -22.19 11.18 0.37
CA ASN A 9 -21.33 10.61 -0.66
C ASN A 9 -20.89 11.73 -1.62
N MET A 10 -19.60 12.11 -1.58
CA MET A 10 -19.00 13.10 -2.48
C MET A 10 -18.29 12.40 -3.61
N THR A 11 -18.96 12.38 -4.75
CA THR A 11 -18.44 11.75 -5.98
C THR A 11 -18.27 12.81 -7.07
N GLU A 12 -17.08 12.86 -7.68
CA GLU A 12 -16.75 13.79 -8.76
C GLU A 12 -17.59 13.48 -9.99
N PHE A 13 -17.82 14.51 -10.81
CA PHE A 13 -18.59 14.45 -12.07
C PHE A 13 -20.05 14.01 -11.91
N GLY A 14 -20.58 14.09 -10.69
CA GLY A 14 -21.99 13.87 -10.40
C GLY A 14 -22.85 15.09 -10.75
N LYS A 15 -24.15 15.01 -10.43
CA LYS A 15 -25.09 16.13 -10.64
C LYS A 15 -25.03 17.19 -9.54
N SER A 16 -24.55 16.83 -8.35
CA SER A 16 -24.43 17.73 -7.22
C SER A 16 -23.08 18.46 -7.25
N PRO A 17 -23.01 19.71 -6.76
CA PRO A 17 -21.73 20.38 -6.53
C PRO A 17 -20.92 19.62 -5.49
N LEU A 18 -19.59 19.81 -5.52
CA LEU A 18 -18.70 19.28 -4.50
C LEU A 18 -18.68 20.23 -3.32
N PHE A 19 -19.09 19.73 -2.16
CA PHE A 19 -19.09 20.46 -0.90
C PHE A 19 -17.85 20.08 -0.07
N THR A 20 -17.36 21.03 0.67
CA THR A 20 -16.30 20.79 1.66
C THR A 20 -16.86 20.02 2.86
N ARG A 21 -15.97 19.35 3.60
CA ARG A 21 -16.35 18.70 4.86
C ARG A 21 -17.02 19.64 5.85
N GLN A 22 -16.57 20.91 5.89
CA GLN A 22 -17.13 21.93 6.79
C GLN A 22 -18.56 22.30 6.41
N GLU A 23 -18.80 22.59 5.15
CA GLU A 23 -20.17 22.91 4.66
C GLU A 23 -21.13 21.76 4.93
N LEU A 24 -20.70 20.52 4.73
CA LEU A 24 -21.51 19.34 5.04
C LEU A 24 -21.78 19.20 6.54
N ALA A 25 -20.81 19.45 7.40
CA ALA A 25 -20.97 19.43 8.86
C ALA A 25 -21.99 20.45 9.35
N GLU A 26 -22.00 21.67 8.78
CA GLU A 26 -22.97 22.73 9.10
C GLU A 26 -24.42 22.32 8.77
N THR A 27 -24.61 21.37 7.84
CA THR A 27 -25.95 20.81 7.54
C THR A 27 -26.31 19.59 8.37
N GLY A 28 -25.47 19.18 9.33
CA GLY A 28 -25.70 18.04 10.21
C GLY A 28 -25.24 16.69 9.65
N VAL A 29 -24.45 16.68 8.60
CA VAL A 29 -23.82 15.45 8.08
C VAL A 29 -22.76 14.97 9.07
N ALA A 30 -22.86 13.70 9.48
CA ALA A 30 -21.97 13.08 10.46
C ALA A 30 -20.75 12.39 9.83
N MET A 31 -20.86 11.95 8.57
CA MET A 31 -19.81 11.21 7.87
C MET A 31 -19.79 11.58 6.38
N VAL A 32 -18.60 11.66 5.80
CA VAL A 32 -18.42 11.89 4.36
C VAL A 32 -17.54 10.79 3.78
N ILE A 33 -17.95 10.21 2.66
CA ILE A 33 -17.15 9.26 1.90
C ILE A 33 -16.81 9.82 0.50
N TYR A 34 -15.63 9.47 0.03
CA TYR A 34 -15.08 9.84 -1.29
C TYR A 34 -14.73 8.55 -2.05
N PRO A 35 -15.71 7.79 -2.56
CA PRO A 35 -15.53 6.39 -2.94
C PRO A 35 -14.61 6.17 -4.13
N VAL A 36 -14.47 7.14 -5.02
CA VAL A 36 -13.69 6.99 -6.26
C VAL A 36 -12.60 8.05 -6.44
N THR A 37 -12.45 8.99 -5.53
CA THR A 37 -11.50 10.11 -5.64
C THR A 37 -10.06 9.63 -5.79
N SER A 38 -9.61 8.70 -4.94
CA SER A 38 -8.26 8.14 -5.00
C SER A 38 -8.04 7.32 -6.27
N LEU A 39 -9.02 6.51 -6.67
CA LEU A 39 -8.95 5.74 -7.92
C LEU A 39 -8.83 6.65 -9.14
N ARG A 40 -9.68 7.65 -9.27
CA ARG A 40 -9.64 8.60 -10.38
C ARG A 40 -8.34 9.39 -10.43
N SER A 41 -7.84 9.82 -9.26
CA SER A 41 -6.56 10.51 -9.17
C SER A 41 -5.40 9.61 -9.63
N ALA A 42 -5.38 8.35 -9.19
CA ALA A 42 -4.36 7.39 -9.57
C ALA A 42 -4.42 7.08 -11.08
N MET A 43 -5.61 6.80 -11.61
CA MET A 43 -5.78 6.48 -13.04
C MET A 43 -5.40 7.66 -13.94
N GLY A 44 -5.77 8.88 -13.58
CA GLY A 44 -5.36 10.06 -14.33
C GLY A 44 -3.84 10.32 -14.27
N ALA A 45 -3.19 9.99 -13.17
CA ALA A 45 -1.72 10.07 -13.07
C ALA A 45 -1.05 8.99 -13.94
N ILE A 46 -1.57 7.77 -13.94
CA ILE A 46 -1.09 6.66 -14.78
C ILE A 46 -1.21 7.03 -16.27
N GLU A 47 -2.39 7.51 -16.70
CA GLU A 47 -2.64 7.93 -18.08
C GLU A 47 -1.61 8.96 -18.54
N ARG A 48 -1.42 10.05 -17.80
CA ARG A 48 -0.40 11.07 -18.12
C ARG A 48 1.02 10.50 -18.20
N THR A 49 1.36 9.58 -17.32
CA THR A 49 2.69 8.93 -17.34
C THR A 49 2.88 8.07 -18.59
N LEU A 50 1.85 7.31 -18.98
CA LEU A 50 1.90 6.49 -20.19
C LEU A 50 1.94 7.34 -21.46
N ASP A 51 1.21 8.47 -21.51
CA ASP A 51 1.28 9.42 -22.62
C ASP A 51 2.69 10.02 -22.77
N THR A 52 3.32 10.41 -21.65
CA THR A 52 4.72 10.87 -21.64
C THR A 52 5.66 9.79 -22.16
N LEU A 53 5.51 8.57 -21.67
CA LEU A 53 6.35 7.43 -22.11
C LEU A 53 6.16 7.12 -23.61
N ALA A 54 4.93 7.17 -24.10
CA ALA A 54 4.62 6.93 -25.51
C ALA A 54 5.19 8.04 -26.42
N ALA A 55 5.12 9.28 -25.99
CA ALA A 55 5.59 10.43 -26.77
C ALA A 55 7.12 10.59 -26.75
N GLU A 56 7.75 10.35 -25.61
CA GLU A 56 9.18 10.66 -25.38
C GLU A 56 10.08 9.41 -25.40
N GLY A 57 9.49 8.20 -25.33
CA GLY A 57 10.26 6.95 -25.18
C GLY A 57 11.00 6.84 -23.82
N SER A 58 10.65 7.72 -22.88
CA SER A 58 11.29 7.83 -21.56
C SER A 58 10.28 8.32 -20.53
N GLN A 59 10.43 7.86 -19.29
CA GLN A 59 9.63 8.34 -18.16
C GLN A 59 10.18 9.62 -17.52
N GLN A 60 11.29 10.17 -18.02
CA GLN A 60 12.01 11.28 -17.38
C GLN A 60 11.13 12.52 -17.18
N GLY A 61 10.28 12.85 -18.14
CA GLY A 61 9.36 14.00 -18.05
C GLY A 61 8.25 13.83 -16.99
N ALA A 62 8.03 12.61 -16.46
CA ALA A 62 7.03 12.34 -15.44
C ALA A 62 7.61 12.16 -14.02
N VAL A 63 8.94 12.08 -13.87
CA VAL A 63 9.60 11.72 -12.59
C VAL A 63 9.23 12.65 -11.44
N ASP A 64 9.15 13.94 -11.68
CA ASP A 64 8.83 14.94 -10.65
C ASP A 64 7.41 14.81 -10.08
N GLN A 65 6.53 14.08 -10.78
CA GLN A 65 5.16 13.81 -10.35
C GLN A 65 5.03 12.45 -9.67
N MET A 66 6.09 11.66 -9.63
CA MET A 66 6.07 10.32 -9.05
C MET A 66 6.36 10.35 -7.55
N MET A 67 5.80 9.38 -6.85
CA MET A 67 6.21 9.09 -5.49
C MET A 67 7.66 8.61 -5.47
N THR A 68 8.49 9.15 -4.57
CA THR A 68 9.88 8.70 -4.42
C THR A 68 9.94 7.25 -3.93
N ARG A 69 11.05 6.56 -4.24
CA ARG A 69 11.29 5.19 -3.76
C ARG A 69 11.22 5.11 -2.23
N ALA A 70 11.85 6.06 -1.54
CA ALA A 70 11.86 6.08 -0.08
C ALA A 70 10.44 6.18 0.48
N ARG A 71 9.61 7.07 -0.07
CA ARG A 71 8.22 7.21 0.37
C ARG A 71 7.36 5.98 0.05
N LEU A 72 7.58 5.35 -1.09
CA LEU A 72 6.87 4.11 -1.44
C LEU A 72 7.23 2.98 -0.47
N TYR A 73 8.51 2.81 -0.14
CA TYR A 73 8.97 1.78 0.80
C TYR A 73 8.41 1.99 2.20
N GLU A 74 8.37 3.23 2.66
CA GLU A 74 7.71 3.58 3.93
C GLU A 74 6.21 3.22 3.90
N LEU A 75 5.51 3.58 2.82
CA LEU A 75 4.06 3.37 2.69
C LEU A 75 3.67 1.89 2.71
N VAL A 76 4.47 1.03 2.07
CA VAL A 76 4.21 -0.42 2.01
C VAL A 76 4.91 -1.21 3.12
N ASP A 77 5.58 -0.52 4.06
CA ASP A 77 6.33 -1.15 5.17
C ASP A 77 7.38 -2.17 4.70
N TYR A 78 8.08 -1.84 3.62
CA TYR A 78 9.00 -2.74 2.91
C TYR A 78 10.08 -3.34 3.83
N GLU A 79 10.66 -2.54 4.73
CA GLU A 79 11.73 -2.99 5.62
C GLU A 79 11.28 -4.08 6.61
N ASN A 80 10.04 -4.00 7.10
CA ASN A 80 9.47 -5.04 7.95
C ASN A 80 9.28 -6.35 7.19
N TYR A 81 8.76 -6.30 5.96
CA TYR A 81 8.62 -7.49 5.12
C TYR A 81 9.98 -8.09 4.76
N ASN A 82 10.96 -7.27 4.39
CA ASN A 82 12.31 -7.72 4.08
C ASN A 82 13.01 -8.36 5.28
N SER A 83 12.84 -7.78 6.48
CA SER A 83 13.37 -8.33 7.73
C SER A 83 12.71 -9.66 8.10
N PHE A 84 11.40 -9.76 7.90
CA PHE A 84 10.64 -11.00 8.11
C PHE A 84 11.12 -12.12 7.20
N ASP A 85 11.25 -11.87 5.89
CA ASP A 85 11.74 -12.83 4.91
C ASP A 85 13.16 -13.29 5.25
N THR A 86 14.05 -12.36 5.59
CA THR A 86 15.43 -12.67 6.00
C THR A 86 15.45 -13.57 7.24
N GLY A 87 14.57 -13.32 8.21
CA GLY A 87 14.43 -14.15 9.41
C GLY A 87 13.97 -15.59 9.12
N ILE A 88 13.11 -15.78 8.11
CA ILE A 88 12.64 -17.09 7.69
C ILE A 88 13.74 -17.86 6.94
N PHE A 89 14.49 -17.21 6.05
CA PHE A 89 15.51 -17.86 5.24
C PHE A 89 16.82 -18.15 5.99
N ASN A 90 17.06 -17.51 7.13
CA ASN A 90 18.26 -17.68 7.94
C ASN A 90 18.07 -18.64 9.14
N PHE A 91 17.05 -19.52 9.14
CA PHE A 91 16.94 -20.49 10.21
C PHE A 91 17.89 -21.68 9.95
N ASP A 92 18.73 -22.00 10.95
CA ASP A 92 19.54 -23.22 10.94
C ASP A 92 18.66 -24.43 11.25
N VAL A 93 18.65 -25.41 10.34
CA VAL A 93 18.05 -26.72 10.61
C VAL A 93 18.98 -27.47 11.56
N PRO A 94 18.58 -27.80 12.80
CA PRO A 94 19.42 -28.59 13.67
C PRO A 94 19.74 -29.94 13.00
N ASP A 95 21.03 -30.30 12.89
CA ASP A 95 21.47 -31.58 12.37
C ASP A 95 20.89 -32.74 13.21
N VAL A 96 19.90 -33.41 12.69
CA VAL A 96 19.24 -34.57 13.35
C VAL A 96 20.11 -35.82 13.34
N HIS A 97 21.32 -35.79 12.76
CA HIS A 97 22.17 -36.94 12.53
C HIS A 97 23.44 -37.04 13.38
N SER A 98 23.62 -36.24 14.44
CA SER A 98 24.82 -36.34 15.30
C SER A 98 24.68 -37.25 16.54
N SER A 99 23.67 -38.13 16.61
CA SER A 99 23.50 -39.05 17.72
C SER A 99 23.45 -40.52 17.29
N THR A 100 24.49 -41.02 16.61
CA THR A 100 24.68 -42.50 16.56
C THR A 100 26.14 -42.86 16.55
N ALA A 101 26.44 -43.72 17.54
CA ALA A 101 27.60 -44.61 17.61
C ALA A 101 28.86 -44.10 18.30
N LYS A 102 28.78 -44.00 19.62
CA LYS A 102 29.88 -44.54 20.44
C LYS A 102 29.45 -45.93 20.89
N THR A 103 29.67 -46.93 20.07
CA THR A 103 29.69 -48.33 20.54
C THR A 103 31.09 -48.67 20.98
N GLN A 104 31.23 -48.87 22.26
CA GLN A 104 32.42 -49.51 22.88
C GLN A 104 32.58 -50.89 22.27
N GLY A 105 33.73 -51.19 21.76
CA GLY A 105 34.23 -52.53 21.51
C GLY A 105 35.52 -52.69 22.29
N GLY A 106 35.42 -53.09 23.55
CA GLY A 106 36.53 -53.64 24.26
C GLY A 106 36.64 -55.13 23.85
N HIS A 107 37.89 -55.59 23.62
CA HIS A 107 38.33 -56.88 24.05
C HIS A 107 39.83 -57.05 23.77
N GLN A 108 40.53 -57.31 24.86
CA GLN A 108 41.72 -58.11 25.08
C GLN A 108 43.00 -57.73 24.35
#